data_04ea134a31d61ec7d88dfead69b22d57
#
_entry.id   04ea134a31d61ec7d88dfead69b22d57
#
_cell.length_a   1.000
_cell.length_b   1.000
_cell.length_c   1.000
_cell.angle_alpha   90.00
_cell.angle_beta   90.00
_cell.angle_gamma   90.00
#
_symmetry.space_group_name_H-M   'P 1'
#
loop_
_entity.id
_entity.type
_entity.pdbx_description
1 polymer ?
#
loop_
_entity_poly.entity_id
_entity_poly.type
_entity_poly.pdbx_seq_one_letter_code
_entity_poly.pdbx_strand_id
1 'polypeptide(L)'
;NSPFRAAIGWAVKEGITNGTSATTFSPGNTCTTAQILTFLWRANGSPNSNAACPASDVAETSPFYKALCWANEKDLMTKGSGSTPCTRAAAVTYLWKLAGSPKMSVNSSFTDVPASADFAQAVAWAVEQGVTNGVSASEFAPDSTCTRGQIVTFLYRNLLD
;
A
#
# COMPACT_ATOMS: atom_id res chain seq x y z
N ASN A 1 6.76 23.59 -1.06
CA ASN A 1 5.44 22.95 -1.27
C ASN A 1 5.65 21.52 -1.78
N SER A 2 5.54 20.54 -0.87
CA SER A 2 5.59 19.12 -1.25
C SER A 2 4.24 18.73 -1.91
N PRO A 3 4.26 17.99 -3.04
CA PRO A 3 3.04 17.46 -3.64
C PRO A 3 2.30 16.49 -2.73
N PHE A 4 2.96 15.97 -1.69
CA PHE A 4 2.41 15.03 -0.73
C PHE A 4 1.81 15.70 0.52
N ARG A 5 1.84 17.04 0.63
CA ARG A 5 1.48 17.76 1.86
C ARG A 5 0.06 17.44 2.37
N ALA A 6 -0.92 17.44 1.48
CA ALA A 6 -2.30 17.14 1.84
C ALA A 6 -2.48 15.70 2.34
N ALA A 7 -1.90 14.74 1.61
CA ALA A 7 -1.96 13.33 1.97
C ALA A 7 -1.24 13.03 3.29
N ILE A 8 -0.06 13.63 3.52
CA ILE A 8 0.69 13.49 4.78
C ILE A 8 -0.11 14.08 5.94
N GLY A 9 -0.64 15.30 5.79
CA GLY A 9 -1.43 15.95 6.82
C GLY A 9 -2.67 15.14 7.21
N TRP A 10 -3.36 14.58 6.23
CA TRP A 10 -4.47 13.67 6.43
C TRP A 10 -4.03 12.40 7.18
N ALA A 11 -2.96 11.73 6.72
CA ALA A 11 -2.49 10.49 7.32
C ALA A 11 -2.03 10.66 8.78
N VAL A 12 -1.47 11.81 9.12
CA VAL A 12 -1.13 12.16 10.52
C VAL A 12 -2.40 12.40 11.33
N LYS A 13 -3.36 13.16 10.80
CA LYS A 13 -4.63 13.47 11.47
C LYS A 13 -5.42 12.19 11.77
N GLU A 14 -5.48 11.25 10.81
CA GLU A 14 -6.18 9.98 10.97
C GLU A 14 -5.38 8.93 11.77
N GLY A 15 -4.20 9.27 12.29
CA GLY A 15 -3.37 8.35 13.08
C GLY A 15 -2.74 7.22 12.28
N ILE A 16 -2.71 7.33 10.95
CA ILE A 16 -2.14 6.32 10.05
C ILE A 16 -0.63 6.30 10.17
N THR A 17 -0.02 7.45 10.39
CA THR A 17 1.42 7.59 10.53
C THR A 17 1.78 8.60 11.63
N ASN A 18 2.91 8.35 12.30
CA ASN A 18 3.54 9.29 13.25
C ASN A 18 4.84 9.89 12.67
N GLY A 19 5.10 9.69 11.38
CA GLY A 19 6.35 10.10 10.75
C GLY A 19 7.51 9.14 11.02
N THR A 20 8.70 9.57 10.61
CA THR A 20 9.98 8.89 10.92
C THR A 20 10.63 9.46 12.18
N SER A 21 10.20 10.64 12.59
CA SER A 21 10.51 11.30 13.86
C SER A 21 9.34 12.19 14.26
N ALA A 22 9.46 12.87 15.41
CA ALA A 22 8.46 13.84 15.88
C ALA A 22 8.20 14.99 14.88
N THR A 23 9.16 15.30 14.02
CA THR A 23 9.12 16.46 13.12
C THR A 23 9.29 16.10 11.63
N THR A 24 9.54 14.84 11.31
CA THR A 24 9.83 14.42 9.93
C THR A 24 8.95 13.24 9.50
N PHE A 25 8.45 13.31 8.28
CA PHE A 25 7.72 12.21 7.62
C PHE A 25 8.60 11.41 6.66
N SER A 26 9.62 12.04 6.08
CA SER A 26 10.55 11.47 5.07
C SER A 26 9.81 10.95 3.83
N PRO A 27 9.10 11.80 3.06
CA PRO A 27 8.26 11.37 1.95
C PRO A 27 9.05 10.72 0.80
N GLY A 28 10.31 11.07 0.63
CA GLY A 28 11.20 10.52 -0.41
C GLY A 28 11.79 9.15 -0.09
N ASN A 29 11.68 8.68 1.16
CA ASN A 29 12.21 7.38 1.52
C ASN A 29 11.35 6.26 0.93
N THR A 30 12.01 5.18 0.48
CA THR A 30 11.33 3.97 0.04
C THR A 30 10.44 3.42 1.15
N CYS A 31 9.21 3.05 0.82
CA CYS A 31 8.28 2.41 1.74
C CYS A 31 8.48 0.89 1.71
N THR A 32 8.67 0.28 2.88
CA THR A 32 8.77 -1.17 3.00
C THR A 32 7.38 -1.83 3.06
N THR A 33 7.34 -3.14 2.82
CA THR A 33 6.10 -3.94 2.97
C THR A 33 5.52 -3.83 4.38
N ALA A 34 6.35 -3.91 5.42
CA ALA A 34 5.88 -3.73 6.80
C ALA A 34 5.29 -2.34 7.05
N GLN A 35 5.86 -1.30 6.44
CA GLN A 35 5.37 0.07 6.60
C GLN A 35 4.01 0.28 5.92
N ILE A 36 3.82 -0.13 4.67
CA ILE A 36 2.52 0.01 4.00
C ILE A 36 1.43 -0.81 4.70
N LEU A 37 1.73 -2.05 5.09
CA LEU A 37 0.76 -2.89 5.78
C LEU A 37 0.39 -2.32 7.16
N THR A 38 1.32 -1.64 7.83
CA THR A 38 1.03 -0.92 9.08
C THR A 38 0.16 0.31 8.83
N PHE A 39 0.39 1.05 7.76
CA PHE A 39 -0.49 2.17 7.38
C PHE A 39 -1.91 1.69 7.09
N LEU A 40 -2.05 0.61 6.33
CA LEU A 40 -3.36 0.00 6.01
C LEU A 40 -4.06 -0.54 7.26
N TRP A 41 -3.34 -1.20 8.15
CA TRP A 41 -3.85 -1.69 9.42
C TRP A 41 -4.39 -0.56 10.29
N ARG A 42 -3.63 0.53 10.43
CA ARG A 42 -4.05 1.72 11.17
C ARG A 42 -5.25 2.41 10.53
N ALA A 43 -5.28 2.51 9.20
CA ALA A 43 -6.41 3.06 8.46
C ALA A 43 -7.71 2.26 8.66
N ASN A 44 -7.58 0.96 8.99
CA ASN A 44 -8.71 0.07 9.32
C ASN A 44 -9.00 -0.01 10.83
N GLY A 45 -8.49 0.91 11.63
CA GLY A 45 -8.77 0.98 13.07
C GLY A 45 -7.90 0.06 13.94
N SER A 46 -6.76 -0.41 13.42
CA SER A 46 -5.81 -1.26 14.16
C SER A 46 -6.45 -2.52 14.77
N PRO A 47 -7.19 -3.32 14.00
CA PRO A 47 -7.89 -4.48 14.55
C PRO A 47 -6.93 -5.55 15.06
N ASN A 48 -7.33 -6.26 16.11
CA ASN A 48 -6.58 -7.41 16.59
C ASN A 48 -6.70 -8.58 15.61
N SER A 49 -5.66 -9.39 15.51
CA SER A 49 -5.66 -10.63 14.74
C SER A 49 -4.93 -11.73 15.51
N ASN A 50 -5.44 -12.95 15.40
CA ASN A 50 -4.83 -14.16 15.96
C ASN A 50 -4.02 -14.95 14.92
N ALA A 51 -3.94 -14.44 13.69
CA ALA A 51 -3.11 -15.07 12.65
C ALA A 51 -1.62 -14.95 13.01
N ALA A 52 -0.82 -15.90 12.52
CA ALA A 52 0.62 -15.84 12.69
C ALA A 52 1.23 -14.70 11.87
N CYS A 53 2.33 -14.13 12.36
CA CYS A 53 3.09 -13.15 11.59
C CYS A 53 3.75 -13.86 10.37
N PRO A 54 3.50 -13.37 9.13
CA PRO A 54 4.02 -14.01 7.93
C PRO A 54 5.46 -13.64 7.59
N ALA A 55 6.03 -12.66 8.30
CA ALA A 55 7.37 -12.15 8.03
C ALA A 55 8.39 -12.74 9.01
N SER A 56 9.41 -13.39 8.46
CA SER A 56 10.47 -14.03 9.25
C SER A 56 11.45 -13.05 9.90
N ASP A 57 11.50 -11.82 9.39
CA ASP A 57 12.39 -10.75 9.86
C ASP A 57 11.71 -9.73 10.80
N VAL A 58 10.49 -10.02 11.25
CA VAL A 58 9.72 -9.16 12.15
C VAL A 58 9.46 -9.86 13.47
N ALA A 59 10.17 -9.44 14.52
CA ALA A 59 10.02 -9.99 15.86
C ALA A 59 8.66 -9.59 16.48
N GLU A 60 8.18 -10.39 17.43
CA GLU A 60 6.93 -10.14 18.16
C GLU A 60 6.91 -8.78 18.90
N THR A 61 8.09 -8.30 19.29
CA THR A 61 8.27 -6.98 19.92
C THR A 61 8.29 -5.82 18.93
N SER A 62 8.31 -6.09 17.62
CA SER A 62 8.33 -5.06 16.59
C SER A 62 7.01 -4.28 16.54
N PRO A 63 7.05 -2.95 16.32
CA PRO A 63 5.85 -2.16 16.11
C PRO A 63 5.04 -2.57 14.87
N PHE A 64 5.63 -3.35 13.96
CA PHE A 64 4.96 -3.86 12.76
C PHE A 64 4.24 -5.20 12.96
N TYR A 65 4.55 -5.92 14.03
CA TYR A 65 4.13 -7.31 14.22
C TYR A 65 2.62 -7.50 14.11
N LYS A 66 1.83 -6.72 14.85
CA LYS A 66 0.37 -6.81 14.86
C LYS A 66 -0.25 -6.52 13.49
N ALA A 67 0.29 -5.54 12.79
CA ALA A 67 -0.16 -5.21 11.44
C ALA A 67 0.10 -6.35 10.45
N LEU A 68 1.24 -7.04 10.57
CA LEU A 68 1.56 -8.18 9.71
C LEU A 68 0.71 -9.42 10.04
N CYS A 69 0.39 -9.67 11.30
CA CYS A 69 -0.58 -10.71 11.67
C CYS A 69 -1.95 -10.44 11.02
N TRP A 70 -2.43 -9.21 11.10
CA TRP A 70 -3.66 -8.79 10.42
C TRP A 70 -3.56 -8.92 8.90
N ALA A 71 -2.43 -8.55 8.31
CA ALA A 71 -2.21 -8.70 6.88
C ALA A 71 -2.29 -10.15 6.41
N ASN A 72 -1.80 -11.10 7.22
CA ASN A 72 -1.95 -12.53 6.96
C ASN A 72 -3.42 -12.97 7.03
N GLU A 73 -4.15 -12.52 8.02
CA GLU A 73 -5.59 -12.80 8.13
C GLU A 73 -6.38 -12.28 6.93
N LYS A 74 -5.99 -11.12 6.38
CA LYS A 74 -6.62 -10.51 5.20
C LYS A 74 -6.07 -11.00 3.86
N ASP A 75 -5.21 -12.01 3.87
CA ASP A 75 -4.56 -12.54 2.66
C ASP A 75 -3.79 -11.47 1.85
N LEU A 76 -3.28 -10.45 2.53
CA LEU A 76 -2.43 -9.44 1.91
C LEU A 76 -0.99 -9.92 1.80
N MET A 77 -0.49 -10.56 2.85
CA MET A 77 0.83 -11.15 2.92
C MET A 77 0.76 -12.46 3.69
N THR A 78 1.15 -13.57 3.07
CA THR A 78 1.11 -14.91 3.68
C THR A 78 2.50 -15.44 4.03
N LYS A 79 3.54 -14.89 3.44
CA LYS A 79 4.95 -15.20 3.71
C LYS A 79 5.86 -14.11 3.15
N GLY A 80 7.07 -13.98 3.67
CA GLY A 80 8.11 -13.11 3.10
C GLY A 80 8.86 -12.32 4.15
N SER A 81 9.36 -11.15 3.75
CA SER A 81 10.13 -10.22 4.57
C SER A 81 9.41 -8.88 4.67
N GLY A 82 9.30 -8.37 5.89
CA GLY A 82 8.72 -7.04 6.14
C GLY A 82 9.59 -5.91 5.62
N SER A 83 10.90 -6.13 5.50
CA SER A 83 11.86 -5.12 5.00
C SER A 83 11.94 -5.01 3.48
N THR A 84 11.26 -5.89 2.73
CA THR A 84 11.21 -5.80 1.27
C THR A 84 10.58 -4.48 0.84
N PRO A 85 11.20 -3.73 -0.09
CA PRO A 85 10.60 -2.53 -0.65
C PRO A 85 9.25 -2.82 -1.31
N CYS A 86 8.25 -1.99 -1.04
CA CYS A 86 6.93 -2.15 -1.62
C CYS A 86 6.93 -1.67 -3.07
N THR A 87 6.52 -2.53 -4.00
CA THR A 87 6.34 -2.16 -5.41
C THR A 87 4.99 -1.48 -5.64
N ARG A 88 4.86 -0.78 -6.76
CA ARG A 88 3.60 -0.15 -7.16
C ARG A 88 2.50 -1.19 -7.38
N ALA A 89 2.82 -2.32 -8.02
CA ALA A 89 1.88 -3.43 -8.18
C ALA A 89 1.40 -4.00 -6.85
N ALA A 90 2.31 -4.21 -5.89
CA ALA A 90 1.96 -4.68 -4.55
C ALA A 90 1.04 -3.69 -3.82
N ALA A 91 1.35 -2.39 -3.88
CA ALA A 91 0.56 -1.36 -3.21
C ALA A 91 -0.90 -1.34 -3.68
N VAL A 92 -1.14 -1.31 -5.00
CA VAL A 92 -2.52 -1.31 -5.53
C VAL A 92 -3.21 -2.65 -5.30
N THR A 93 -2.47 -3.77 -5.28
CA THR A 93 -3.02 -5.09 -4.98
C THR A 93 -3.53 -5.18 -3.54
N TYR A 94 -2.81 -4.62 -2.57
CA TYR A 94 -3.29 -4.57 -1.19
C TYR A 94 -4.59 -3.77 -1.06
N LEU A 95 -4.68 -2.60 -1.69
CA LEU A 95 -5.88 -1.77 -1.69
C LEU A 95 -7.05 -2.47 -2.36
N TRP A 96 -6.83 -3.10 -3.51
CA TRP A 96 -7.84 -3.86 -4.24
C TRP A 96 -8.36 -5.06 -3.46
N LYS A 97 -7.47 -5.81 -2.79
CA LYS A 97 -7.86 -6.92 -1.91
C LYS A 97 -8.71 -6.45 -0.74
N LEU A 98 -8.35 -5.34 -0.09
CA LEU A 98 -9.14 -4.75 1.00
C LEU A 98 -10.51 -4.25 0.53
N ALA A 99 -10.64 -3.87 -0.74
CA ALA A 99 -11.92 -3.52 -1.36
C ALA A 99 -12.78 -4.74 -1.73
N GLY A 100 -12.33 -5.97 -1.42
CA GLY A 100 -13.04 -7.21 -1.72
C GLY A 100 -12.70 -7.83 -3.07
N SER A 101 -11.60 -7.45 -3.68
CA SER A 101 -11.12 -7.97 -4.98
C SER A 101 -12.19 -7.91 -6.08
N PRO A 102 -12.81 -6.74 -6.33
CA PRO A 102 -13.84 -6.64 -7.36
C PRO A 102 -13.31 -7.05 -8.73
N LYS A 103 -14.12 -7.77 -9.48
CA LYS A 103 -13.77 -8.17 -10.86
C LYS A 103 -13.71 -6.94 -11.75
N MET A 104 -12.59 -6.83 -12.49
CA MET A 104 -12.35 -5.71 -13.40
C MET A 104 -12.15 -6.21 -14.82
N SER A 105 -12.64 -5.43 -15.78
CA SER A 105 -12.26 -5.62 -17.19
C SER A 105 -10.82 -5.15 -17.38
N VAL A 106 -9.95 -6.06 -17.77
CA VAL A 106 -8.53 -5.75 -17.97
C VAL A 106 -8.33 -5.22 -19.39
N ASN A 107 -8.69 -3.97 -19.61
CA ASN A 107 -8.38 -3.20 -20.82
C ASN A 107 -7.38 -2.10 -20.44
N SER A 108 -6.14 -2.53 -20.16
CA SER A 108 -5.11 -1.58 -19.77
C SER A 108 -4.55 -0.86 -21.00
N SER A 109 -4.49 0.47 -20.92
CA SER A 109 -3.68 1.28 -21.83
C SER A 109 -2.18 1.19 -21.50
N PHE A 110 -1.83 0.51 -20.40
CA PHE A 110 -0.45 0.35 -19.96
C PHE A 110 0.20 -0.83 -20.67
N THR A 111 1.28 -0.56 -21.39
CA THR A 111 2.02 -1.58 -22.15
C THR A 111 2.79 -2.55 -21.25
N ASP A 112 3.08 -2.14 -20.02
CA ASP A 112 3.79 -2.91 -18.99
C ASP A 112 2.86 -3.66 -18.03
N VAL A 113 1.55 -3.68 -18.30
CA VAL A 113 0.55 -4.44 -17.53
C VAL A 113 -0.19 -5.40 -18.45
N PRO A 114 0.40 -6.59 -18.74
CA PRO A 114 -0.29 -7.59 -19.54
C PRO A 114 -1.56 -8.11 -18.84
N ALA A 115 -2.58 -8.43 -19.61
CA ALA A 115 -3.87 -8.90 -19.06
C ALA A 115 -3.75 -10.16 -18.20
N SER A 116 -2.70 -10.96 -18.43
CA SER A 116 -2.39 -12.18 -17.67
C SER A 116 -1.62 -11.93 -16.36
N ALA A 117 -1.21 -10.70 -16.08
CA ALA A 117 -0.49 -10.40 -14.84
C ALA A 117 -1.42 -10.55 -13.62
N ASP A 118 -0.90 -11.10 -12.53
CA ASP A 118 -1.64 -11.30 -11.28
C ASP A 118 -2.20 -10.00 -10.71
N PHE A 119 -1.52 -8.89 -10.96
CA PHE A 119 -1.92 -7.55 -10.52
C PHE A 119 -2.76 -6.77 -11.54
N ALA A 120 -3.09 -7.35 -12.70
CA ALA A 120 -3.76 -6.61 -13.78
C ALA A 120 -5.14 -6.07 -13.36
N GLN A 121 -5.93 -6.85 -12.63
CA GLN A 121 -7.23 -6.40 -12.12
C GLN A 121 -7.08 -5.33 -11.04
N ALA A 122 -6.07 -5.44 -10.18
CA ALA A 122 -5.79 -4.44 -9.15
C ALA A 122 -5.38 -3.10 -9.77
N VAL A 123 -4.57 -3.12 -10.83
CA VAL A 123 -4.20 -1.91 -11.57
C VAL A 123 -5.42 -1.27 -12.24
N ALA A 124 -6.25 -2.07 -12.92
CA ALA A 124 -7.47 -1.58 -13.56
C ALA A 124 -8.42 -0.93 -12.54
N TRP A 125 -8.61 -1.58 -11.39
CA TRP A 125 -9.40 -1.04 -10.28
C TRP A 125 -8.81 0.25 -9.73
N ALA A 126 -7.50 0.32 -9.51
CA ALA A 126 -6.84 1.51 -8.96
C ALA A 126 -6.95 2.73 -9.88
N VAL A 127 -6.94 2.51 -11.20
CA VAL A 127 -7.19 3.57 -12.20
C VAL A 127 -8.65 4.02 -12.16
N GLU A 128 -9.59 3.09 -12.15
CA GLU A 128 -11.03 3.40 -12.10
C GLU A 128 -11.39 4.18 -10.83
N GLN A 129 -10.81 3.81 -9.68
CA GLN A 129 -11.03 4.50 -8.41
C GLN A 129 -10.23 5.81 -8.27
N GLY A 130 -9.47 6.20 -9.28
CA GLY A 130 -8.67 7.43 -9.22
C GLY A 130 -7.47 7.38 -8.27
N VAL A 131 -7.10 6.19 -7.78
CA VAL A 131 -5.95 5.99 -6.88
C VAL A 131 -4.64 6.32 -7.60
N THR A 132 -4.55 5.95 -8.87
CA THR A 132 -3.38 6.23 -9.71
C THR A 132 -3.80 6.41 -11.18
N ASN A 133 -2.98 7.14 -11.93
CA ASN A 133 -3.09 7.28 -13.39
C ASN A 133 -1.89 6.69 -14.13
N GLY A 134 -1.06 5.90 -13.43
CA GLY A 134 0.22 5.44 -13.97
C GLY A 134 1.36 6.43 -13.72
N VAL A 135 2.52 6.14 -14.28
CA VAL A 135 3.68 7.05 -14.31
C VAL A 135 3.72 7.86 -15.60
N SER A 136 3.05 7.34 -16.64
CA SER A 136 2.78 8.01 -17.90
C SER A 136 1.43 7.52 -18.47
N ALA A 137 1.03 8.03 -19.64
CA ALA A 137 -0.18 7.56 -20.31
C ALA A 137 -0.13 6.09 -20.73
N SER A 138 1.06 5.53 -20.90
CA SER A 138 1.29 4.17 -21.41
C SER A 138 2.03 3.24 -20.46
N GLU A 139 2.46 3.73 -19.28
CA GLU A 139 3.23 2.94 -18.31
C GLU A 139 2.70 3.11 -16.90
N PHE A 140 2.52 1.97 -16.23
CA PHE A 140 2.17 1.89 -14.81
C PHE A 140 3.42 1.75 -13.92
N ALA A 141 4.48 1.15 -14.42
CA ALA A 141 5.72 0.78 -13.73
C ALA A 141 5.47 -0.15 -12.52
N PRO A 142 4.94 -1.37 -12.75
CA PRO A 142 4.51 -2.28 -11.68
C PRO A 142 5.62 -2.66 -10.71
N ASP A 143 6.85 -2.84 -11.20
CA ASP A 143 8.01 -3.28 -10.42
C ASP A 143 8.76 -2.14 -9.74
N SER A 144 8.43 -0.88 -10.05
CA SER A 144 9.02 0.27 -9.40
C SER A 144 8.61 0.33 -7.93
N THR A 145 9.56 0.63 -7.05
CA THR A 145 9.30 0.80 -5.62
C THR A 145 8.58 2.11 -5.34
N CYS A 146 7.71 2.10 -4.33
CA CYS A 146 7.01 3.29 -3.88
C CYS A 146 7.78 4.01 -2.78
N THR A 147 7.72 5.33 -2.80
CA THR A 147 8.12 6.15 -1.66
C THR A 147 6.99 6.24 -0.62
N ARG A 148 7.32 6.61 0.60
CA ARG A 148 6.35 6.85 1.68
C ARG A 148 5.30 7.91 1.28
N GLY A 149 5.75 8.96 0.57
CA GLY A 149 4.86 10.01 0.05
C GLY A 149 3.86 9.48 -0.99
N GLN A 150 4.31 8.62 -1.90
CA GLN A 150 3.43 7.98 -2.89
C GLN A 150 2.41 7.06 -2.23
N ILE A 151 2.83 6.25 -1.24
CA ILE A 151 1.93 5.34 -0.53
C ILE A 151 0.83 6.11 0.20
N VAL A 152 1.16 7.13 0.99
CA VAL A 152 0.11 7.90 1.69
C VAL A 152 -0.80 8.65 0.71
N THR A 153 -0.32 8.98 -0.49
CA THR A 153 -1.15 9.57 -1.55
C THR A 153 -2.14 8.56 -2.11
N PHE A 154 -1.72 7.31 -2.32
CA PHE A 154 -2.64 6.24 -2.74
C PHE A 154 -3.73 6.00 -1.71
N LEU A 155 -3.37 5.91 -0.43
CA LEU A 155 -4.33 5.77 0.66
C LEU A 155 -5.28 6.97 0.76
N TYR A 156 -4.75 8.18 0.68
CA TYR A 156 -5.52 9.41 0.70
C TYR A 156 -6.59 9.44 -0.38
N ARG A 157 -6.21 9.11 -1.62
CA ARG A 157 -7.16 9.07 -2.75
C ARG A 157 -8.18 7.96 -2.64
N ASN A 158 -7.81 6.83 -2.06
CA ASN A 158 -8.69 5.67 -1.89
C ASN A 158 -9.68 5.82 -0.74
N LEU A 159 -9.32 6.52 0.33
CA LEU A 159 -10.10 6.57 1.57
C LEU A 159 -10.86 7.89 1.79
N LEU A 160 -10.76 8.84 0.84
CA LEU A 160 -11.49 10.11 0.92
C LEU A 160 -12.87 10.09 0.23
N ASP A 161 -13.21 9.02 -0.47
CA ASP A 161 -14.52 8.89 -1.14
C ASP A 161 -15.59 8.27 -0.23
#